data_ea609dd519450f9e3b1398095ba5e976
#
_entry.id   ea609dd519450f9e3b1398095ba5e976
#
_cell.length_a   1.000
_cell.length_b   1.000
_cell.length_c   1.000
_cell.angle_alpha   90.00
_cell.angle_beta   90.00
_cell.angle_gamma   90.00
#
_symmetry.space_group_name_H-M   'P 1'
#
loop_
_entity.id
_entity.type
_entity.pdbx_description
1 polymer ?
#
loop_
_entity_poly.entity_id
_entity_poly.type
_entity_poly.pdbx_seq_one_letter_code
_entity_poly.pdbx_strand_id
1 'polypeptide(L)'
;MRSTILAFLAVWVTFSSLSFSADPPKKNSFEVKNGVNISHWLSQSGTRGERRAAYFTRADVEYIAGLGYDHIRLPIDEEQMFTEDGQKEPEAFALLHNALGWCEEFQLRVVVDLHILRTHHFNAAEKPLFTDAKAQEQFYECWRKISGELSKYSIDKVAYETMNEPVADDPEIWNVIVNRCVAVIRELEPERTILMGSNRWQSYTTVKDLRVPENDPNIIISFHYYEPFLLTHYKASWSHTRDLNVPVHYPGQLIADADMASAGNHARAGRAVFNIDVIESHFKQVIDAAQKYNLKIYCGEYGVINAAPHADKIRWYKDMTTLFERHGIGRANWDYKGGFGILRGTEPQTEMINAILGK
;
A
#
# COMPACT_ATOMS: atom_id res chain seq x y z
N MET A 1 -70.22 -16.73 31.91
CA MET A 1 -69.15 -15.92 31.32
C MET A 1 -67.92 -15.99 32.22
N ARG A 2 -66.94 -16.80 31.86
CA ARG A 2 -65.67 -16.91 32.61
C ARG A 2 -64.58 -16.29 31.73
N SER A 3 -64.00 -15.18 32.17
CA SER A 3 -62.87 -14.51 31.50
C SER A 3 -61.55 -15.16 31.92
N THR A 4 -60.85 -15.70 30.95
CA THR A 4 -59.53 -16.28 31.13
C THR A 4 -58.50 -15.15 30.85
N ILE A 5 -57.74 -14.76 31.87
CA ILE A 5 -56.64 -13.81 31.74
C ILE A 5 -55.39 -14.62 31.35
N LEU A 6 -54.86 -14.37 30.14
CA LEU A 6 -53.54 -14.87 29.73
C LEU A 6 -52.47 -13.91 30.26
N ALA A 7 -51.59 -14.40 31.12
CA ALA A 7 -50.39 -13.69 31.56
C ALA A 7 -49.25 -13.96 30.56
N PHE A 8 -48.74 -12.91 29.91
CA PHE A 8 -47.53 -12.96 29.12
C PHE A 8 -46.30 -12.82 30.05
N LEU A 9 -45.51 -13.88 30.19
CA LEU A 9 -44.18 -13.81 30.79
C LEU A 9 -43.21 -13.23 29.76
N ALA A 10 -42.74 -12.03 29.96
CA ALA A 10 -41.60 -11.45 29.23
C ALA A 10 -40.30 -12.00 29.80
N VAL A 11 -39.63 -12.87 29.06
CA VAL A 11 -38.26 -13.32 29.40
C VAL A 11 -37.29 -12.24 28.93
N TRP A 12 -36.70 -11.50 29.86
CA TRP A 12 -35.56 -10.60 29.60
C TRP A 12 -34.30 -11.43 29.51
N VAL A 13 -33.79 -11.62 28.29
CA VAL A 13 -32.44 -12.15 28.08
C VAL A 13 -31.46 -11.00 28.23
N THR A 14 -30.79 -10.93 29.37
CA THR A 14 -29.68 -10.00 29.58
C THR A 14 -28.45 -10.53 28.84
N PHE A 15 -28.13 -9.92 27.70
CA PHE A 15 -26.82 -10.10 27.08
C PHE A 15 -25.78 -9.38 27.98
N SER A 16 -25.08 -10.14 28.81
CA SER A 16 -23.85 -9.68 29.44
C SER A 16 -22.79 -9.57 28.35
N SER A 17 -22.50 -8.38 27.88
CA SER A 17 -21.31 -8.10 27.08
C SER A 17 -20.09 -8.27 27.99
N LEU A 18 -19.43 -9.41 27.91
CA LEU A 18 -18.09 -9.61 28.44
C LEU A 18 -17.14 -8.72 27.60
N SER A 19 -16.93 -7.51 28.06
CA SER A 19 -15.84 -6.66 27.59
C SER A 19 -14.56 -7.26 28.15
N PHE A 20 -13.90 -8.12 27.36
CA PHE A 20 -12.49 -8.40 27.59
C PHE A 20 -11.73 -7.12 27.20
N SER A 21 -11.41 -6.28 28.16
CA SER A 21 -10.36 -5.30 27.99
C SER A 21 -9.04 -6.05 28.07
N ALA A 22 -8.59 -6.63 26.96
CA ALA A 22 -7.20 -7.04 26.87
C ALA A 22 -6.35 -5.75 27.00
N ASP A 23 -5.26 -5.83 27.76
CA ASP A 23 -4.29 -4.74 27.80
C ASP A 23 -3.87 -4.38 26.37
N PRO A 24 -3.63 -3.08 26.07
CA PRO A 24 -3.20 -2.69 24.73
C PRO A 24 -1.91 -3.43 24.37
N PRO A 25 -1.72 -3.81 23.11
CA PRO A 25 -0.52 -4.52 22.67
C PRO A 25 0.72 -3.66 22.96
N LYS A 26 1.82 -4.32 23.33
CA LYS A 26 3.08 -3.62 23.52
C LYS A 26 3.58 -3.09 22.18
N LYS A 27 4.09 -1.86 22.19
CA LYS A 27 4.72 -1.27 21.02
C LYS A 27 5.98 -2.05 20.65
N ASN A 28 6.06 -2.49 19.39
CA ASN A 28 7.25 -3.13 18.83
C ASN A 28 8.26 -2.10 18.30
N SER A 29 9.42 -2.57 17.82
CA SER A 29 10.50 -1.73 17.29
C SER A 29 10.53 -1.67 15.75
N PHE A 30 9.48 -2.10 15.05
CA PHE A 30 9.45 -2.02 13.60
C PHE A 30 9.48 -0.57 13.12
N GLU A 31 10.50 -0.24 12.34
CA GLU A 31 10.71 1.09 11.76
C GLU A 31 11.25 0.97 10.35
N VAL A 32 10.68 1.73 9.42
CA VAL A 32 11.10 1.78 8.02
C VAL A 32 11.24 3.23 7.57
N LYS A 33 12.22 3.49 6.71
CA LYS A 33 12.53 4.82 6.22
C LYS A 33 12.51 4.87 4.69
N ASN A 34 13.43 4.16 4.03
CA ASN A 34 13.58 4.16 2.58
C ASN A 34 13.41 2.75 2.03
N GLY A 35 12.35 2.50 1.33
CA GLY A 35 12.06 1.22 0.71
C GLY A 35 11.86 1.28 -0.79
N VAL A 36 11.75 0.10 -1.39
CA VAL A 36 11.40 -0.09 -2.79
C VAL A 36 10.36 -1.20 -2.95
N ASN A 37 9.39 -1.00 -3.84
CA ASN A 37 8.38 -2.01 -4.15
C ASN A 37 8.94 -3.08 -5.09
N ILE A 38 8.72 -4.35 -4.77
CA ILE A 38 9.05 -5.49 -5.63
C ILE A 38 7.80 -5.86 -6.43
N SER A 39 7.50 -5.04 -7.43
CA SER A 39 6.34 -5.20 -8.30
C SER A 39 6.51 -6.31 -9.33
N HIS A 40 5.41 -6.74 -9.95
CA HIS A 40 5.36 -7.66 -11.11
C HIS A 40 6.08 -9.00 -10.89
N TRP A 41 6.11 -9.50 -9.67
CA TRP A 41 6.71 -10.78 -9.29
C TRP A 41 5.68 -11.74 -8.67
N LEU A 42 5.39 -11.60 -7.36
CA LEU A 42 4.32 -12.33 -6.67
C LEU A 42 2.98 -11.56 -6.72
N SER A 43 2.95 -10.47 -7.43
CA SER A 43 1.79 -9.63 -7.71
C SER A 43 1.84 -9.13 -9.15
N GLN A 44 0.67 -8.86 -9.73
CA GLN A 44 0.49 -8.27 -11.07
C GLN A 44 1.27 -9.01 -12.19
N SER A 45 1.43 -10.33 -12.06
CA SER A 45 2.22 -11.15 -12.97
C SER A 45 1.55 -12.49 -13.25
N GLY A 46 1.45 -12.86 -14.52
CA GLY A 46 1.07 -14.22 -14.94
C GLY A 46 2.25 -15.21 -15.00
N THR A 47 3.45 -14.78 -14.69
CA THR A 47 4.67 -15.60 -14.78
C THR A 47 4.72 -16.67 -13.69
N ARG A 48 5.13 -17.89 -14.05
CA ARG A 48 5.28 -19.04 -13.14
C ARG A 48 6.58 -19.79 -13.44
N GLY A 49 6.95 -20.70 -12.54
CA GLY A 49 8.12 -21.59 -12.69
C GLY A 49 9.44 -20.84 -12.69
N GLU A 50 10.43 -21.31 -13.44
CA GLU A 50 11.80 -20.80 -13.45
C GLU A 50 11.88 -19.29 -13.74
N ARG A 51 11.03 -18.75 -14.61
CA ARG A 51 11.00 -17.32 -14.91
C ARG A 51 10.53 -16.49 -13.72
N ARG A 52 9.55 -17.00 -12.95
CA ARG A 52 9.11 -16.35 -11.69
C ARG A 52 10.23 -16.40 -10.65
N ALA A 53 10.88 -17.55 -10.50
CA ALA A 53 11.99 -17.72 -9.56
C ALA A 53 13.20 -16.82 -9.89
N ALA A 54 13.48 -16.60 -11.18
CA ALA A 54 14.60 -15.78 -11.63
C ALA A 54 14.33 -14.25 -11.61
N TYR A 55 13.08 -13.83 -11.40
CA TYR A 55 12.73 -12.40 -11.47
C TYR A 55 13.29 -11.59 -10.29
N PHE A 56 13.22 -12.14 -9.09
CA PHE A 56 13.74 -11.53 -7.86
C PHE A 56 14.55 -12.56 -7.09
N THR A 57 15.79 -12.23 -6.82
CA THR A 57 16.82 -13.17 -6.34
C THR A 57 17.59 -12.59 -5.15
N ARG A 58 18.42 -13.42 -4.50
CA ARG A 58 19.32 -12.98 -3.44
C ARG A 58 20.23 -11.82 -3.87
N ALA A 59 20.71 -11.84 -5.12
CA ALA A 59 21.56 -10.78 -5.67
C ALA A 59 20.79 -9.44 -5.80
N ASP A 60 19.49 -9.48 -6.10
CA ASP A 60 18.65 -8.26 -6.11
C ASP A 60 18.52 -7.66 -4.71
N VAL A 61 18.35 -8.50 -3.67
CA VAL A 61 18.27 -8.04 -2.27
C VAL A 61 19.61 -7.44 -1.82
N GLU A 62 20.73 -8.11 -2.13
CA GLU A 62 22.08 -7.60 -1.86
C GLU A 62 22.31 -6.24 -2.53
N TYR A 63 21.88 -6.10 -3.78
CA TYR A 63 21.97 -4.83 -4.51
C TYR A 63 21.13 -3.72 -3.87
N ILE A 64 19.86 -3.99 -3.52
CA ILE A 64 18.98 -3.04 -2.84
C ILE A 64 19.57 -2.59 -1.51
N ALA A 65 20.06 -3.51 -0.70
CA ALA A 65 20.74 -3.20 0.57
C ALA A 65 22.02 -2.36 0.35
N GLY A 66 22.81 -2.73 -0.65
CA GLY A 66 24.03 -2.00 -1.04
C GLY A 66 23.77 -0.56 -1.50
N LEU A 67 22.59 -0.26 -2.05
CA LEU A 67 22.17 1.10 -2.38
C LEU A 67 21.84 1.94 -1.13
N GLY A 68 21.52 1.30 0.02
CA GLY A 68 21.16 1.96 1.26
C GLY A 68 19.65 2.04 1.52
N TYR A 69 18.85 1.21 0.85
CA TYR A 69 17.47 0.95 1.26
C TYR A 69 17.47 0.18 2.59
N ASP A 70 16.46 0.37 3.42
CA ASP A 70 16.32 -0.31 4.72
C ASP A 70 15.18 -1.33 4.73
N HIS A 71 14.35 -1.35 3.68
CA HIS A 71 13.27 -2.32 3.54
C HIS A 71 12.81 -2.49 2.09
N ILE A 72 12.04 -3.56 1.85
CA ILE A 72 11.22 -3.72 0.66
C ILE A 72 9.74 -3.73 1.04
N ARG A 73 8.87 -3.18 0.18
CA ARG A 73 7.44 -3.51 0.17
C ARG A 73 7.27 -4.63 -0.85
N LEU A 74 6.65 -5.72 -0.41
CA LEU A 74 6.52 -6.95 -1.18
C LEU A 74 5.05 -7.23 -1.48
N PRO A 75 4.51 -6.74 -2.62
CA PRO A 75 3.18 -7.07 -3.09
C PRO A 75 3.02 -8.56 -3.39
N ILE A 76 1.93 -9.14 -2.89
CA ILE A 76 1.51 -10.52 -3.17
C ILE A 76 0.04 -10.54 -3.58
N ASP A 77 -0.31 -11.33 -4.59
CA ASP A 77 -1.70 -11.51 -5.01
C ASP A 77 -2.27 -12.82 -4.46
N GLU A 78 -3.56 -12.81 -4.11
CA GLU A 78 -4.26 -14.02 -3.69
C GLU A 78 -4.07 -15.17 -4.69
N GLU A 79 -4.21 -14.90 -5.99
CA GLU A 79 -4.08 -15.93 -7.05
C GLU A 79 -2.65 -16.47 -7.23
N GLN A 80 -1.64 -15.74 -6.75
CA GLN A 80 -0.26 -16.21 -6.71
C GLN A 80 -0.02 -17.14 -5.53
N MET A 81 -0.59 -16.76 -4.37
CA MET A 81 -0.31 -17.42 -3.10
C MET A 81 -1.23 -18.60 -2.83
N PHE A 82 -2.43 -18.62 -3.44
CA PHE A 82 -3.43 -19.64 -3.15
C PHE A 82 -4.10 -20.14 -4.44
N THR A 83 -4.41 -21.43 -4.46
CA THR A 83 -5.25 -22.07 -5.48
C THR A 83 -6.70 -21.59 -5.37
N GLU A 84 -7.57 -21.92 -6.34
CA GLU A 84 -8.99 -21.54 -6.31
C GLU A 84 -9.76 -22.14 -5.12
N ASP A 85 -9.37 -23.33 -4.66
CA ASP A 85 -9.91 -23.98 -3.47
C ASP A 85 -9.23 -23.50 -2.16
N GLY A 86 -8.39 -22.47 -2.25
CA GLY A 86 -7.75 -21.80 -1.12
C GLY A 86 -6.59 -22.56 -0.49
N GLN A 87 -6.03 -23.59 -1.14
CA GLN A 87 -4.80 -24.22 -0.69
C GLN A 87 -3.59 -23.33 -0.99
N LYS A 88 -2.53 -23.45 -0.18
CA LYS A 88 -1.28 -22.71 -0.44
C LYS A 88 -0.66 -23.16 -1.75
N GLU A 89 -0.18 -22.21 -2.57
CA GLU A 89 0.63 -22.49 -3.75
C GLU A 89 2.10 -22.66 -3.31
N PRO A 90 2.65 -23.89 -3.35
CA PRO A 90 3.92 -24.19 -2.69
C PRO A 90 5.11 -23.40 -3.24
N GLU A 91 5.17 -23.17 -4.56
CA GLU A 91 6.26 -22.42 -5.19
C GLU A 91 6.24 -20.95 -4.76
N ALA A 92 5.05 -20.30 -4.75
CA ALA A 92 4.94 -18.91 -4.35
C ALA A 92 5.33 -18.70 -2.89
N PHE A 93 4.88 -19.60 -1.99
CA PHE A 93 5.29 -19.52 -0.57
C PHE A 93 6.79 -19.78 -0.40
N ALA A 94 7.37 -20.72 -1.17
CA ALA A 94 8.82 -20.93 -1.14
C ALA A 94 9.59 -19.67 -1.58
N LEU A 95 9.14 -18.99 -2.63
CA LEU A 95 9.73 -17.74 -3.11
C LEU A 95 9.57 -16.60 -2.09
N LEU A 96 8.41 -16.49 -1.46
CA LEU A 96 8.17 -15.52 -0.37
C LEU A 96 9.13 -15.77 0.79
N HIS A 97 9.28 -17.01 1.25
CA HIS A 97 10.22 -17.36 2.32
C HIS A 97 11.67 -17.10 1.95
N ASN A 98 12.06 -17.38 0.70
CA ASN A 98 13.39 -17.06 0.20
C ASN A 98 13.65 -15.55 0.28
N ALA A 99 12.72 -14.72 -0.19
CA ALA A 99 12.85 -13.26 -0.13
C ALA A 99 12.98 -12.76 1.32
N LEU A 100 12.15 -13.27 2.24
CA LEU A 100 12.23 -12.92 3.67
C LEU A 100 13.58 -13.32 4.27
N GLY A 101 14.07 -14.51 3.95
CA GLY A 101 15.39 -14.99 4.42
C GLY A 101 16.54 -14.15 3.88
N TRP A 102 16.52 -13.79 2.59
CA TRP A 102 17.53 -12.89 2.02
C TRP A 102 17.47 -11.49 2.63
N CYS A 103 16.26 -10.95 2.86
CA CYS A 103 16.12 -9.66 3.54
C CYS A 103 16.67 -9.70 4.97
N GLU A 104 16.46 -10.79 5.71
CA GLU A 104 17.06 -10.97 7.04
C GLU A 104 18.59 -11.01 6.96
N GLU A 105 19.17 -11.75 6.00
CA GLU A 105 20.60 -11.82 5.76
C GLU A 105 21.23 -10.45 5.52
N PHE A 106 20.58 -9.62 4.69
CA PHE A 106 21.06 -8.27 4.36
C PHE A 106 20.47 -7.16 5.26
N GLN A 107 19.85 -7.55 6.39
CA GLN A 107 19.31 -6.64 7.40
C GLN A 107 18.20 -5.69 6.88
N LEU A 108 17.54 -6.04 5.79
CA LEU A 108 16.35 -5.35 5.32
C LEU A 108 15.11 -5.81 6.10
N ARG A 109 14.17 -4.90 6.27
CA ARG A 109 12.81 -5.21 6.71
C ARG A 109 11.90 -5.48 5.52
N VAL A 110 10.75 -6.10 5.78
CA VAL A 110 9.77 -6.38 4.73
C VAL A 110 8.38 -5.94 5.17
N VAL A 111 7.70 -5.20 4.33
CA VAL A 111 6.25 -4.97 4.40
C VAL A 111 5.60 -5.91 3.40
N VAL A 112 4.95 -6.97 3.88
CA VAL A 112 4.17 -7.88 3.01
C VAL A 112 2.80 -7.26 2.79
N ASP A 113 2.50 -6.97 1.54
CA ASP A 113 1.28 -6.30 1.11
C ASP A 113 0.37 -7.26 0.33
N LEU A 114 -0.86 -7.47 0.81
CA LEU A 114 -1.87 -8.22 0.06
C LEU A 114 -2.45 -7.29 -1.02
N HIS A 115 -1.96 -7.45 -2.25
CA HIS A 115 -2.11 -6.45 -3.31
C HIS A 115 -3.39 -6.59 -4.11
N ILE A 116 -3.67 -7.79 -4.60
CA ILE A 116 -4.87 -8.10 -5.39
C ILE A 116 -5.54 -9.36 -4.84
N LEU A 117 -6.87 -9.28 -4.74
CA LEU A 117 -7.73 -10.43 -4.45
C LEU A 117 -8.52 -10.81 -5.72
N ARG A 118 -8.96 -12.06 -5.82
CA ARG A 118 -9.95 -12.46 -6.81
C ARG A 118 -11.26 -11.69 -6.70
N THR A 119 -11.54 -11.19 -5.49
CA THR A 119 -12.75 -10.43 -5.15
C THR A 119 -12.54 -8.91 -5.15
N HIS A 120 -11.30 -8.45 -5.35
CA HIS A 120 -10.94 -7.04 -5.45
C HIS A 120 -9.70 -6.82 -6.30
N HIS A 121 -9.88 -6.14 -7.41
CA HIS A 121 -8.81 -5.47 -8.15
C HIS A 121 -9.17 -3.99 -8.26
N PHE A 122 -8.26 -3.11 -7.91
CA PHE A 122 -8.50 -1.66 -7.79
C PHE A 122 -9.02 -0.99 -9.07
N ASN A 123 -8.76 -1.57 -10.25
CA ASN A 123 -9.26 -1.10 -11.54
C ASN A 123 -10.47 -1.90 -12.07
N ALA A 124 -10.93 -2.95 -11.40
CA ALA A 124 -12.09 -3.72 -11.85
C ALA A 124 -13.38 -2.93 -11.67
N ALA A 125 -14.36 -3.18 -12.54
CA ALA A 125 -15.71 -2.62 -12.40
C ALA A 125 -16.45 -3.26 -11.22
N GLU A 126 -16.37 -4.59 -11.10
CA GLU A 126 -16.99 -5.34 -10.00
C GLU A 126 -15.97 -5.65 -8.91
N LYS A 127 -16.36 -5.44 -7.66
CA LYS A 127 -15.53 -5.63 -6.47
C LYS A 127 -16.33 -6.30 -5.37
N PRO A 128 -16.55 -7.63 -5.44
CA PRO A 128 -17.36 -8.37 -4.48
C PRO A 128 -16.91 -8.22 -3.02
N LEU A 129 -15.65 -7.92 -2.76
CA LEU A 129 -15.13 -7.66 -1.42
C LEU A 129 -16.00 -6.66 -0.64
N PHE A 130 -16.57 -5.65 -1.30
CA PHE A 130 -17.33 -4.60 -0.63
C PHE A 130 -18.83 -4.89 -0.50
N THR A 131 -19.35 -5.90 -1.18
CA THR A 131 -20.79 -6.18 -1.26
C THR A 131 -21.19 -7.60 -0.88
N ASP A 132 -20.25 -8.53 -0.80
CA ASP A 132 -20.50 -9.95 -0.54
C ASP A 132 -19.76 -10.42 0.73
N ALA A 133 -20.52 -10.89 1.72
CA ALA A 133 -19.99 -11.41 2.97
C ALA A 133 -19.07 -12.63 2.79
N LYS A 134 -19.29 -13.46 1.75
CA LYS A 134 -18.42 -14.59 1.43
C LYS A 134 -17.05 -14.09 0.93
N ALA A 135 -17.04 -13.06 0.09
CA ALA A 135 -15.82 -12.43 -0.39
C ALA A 135 -15.01 -11.80 0.77
N GLN A 136 -15.69 -11.18 1.72
CA GLN A 136 -15.06 -10.66 2.94
C GLN A 136 -14.44 -11.77 3.79
N GLU A 137 -15.15 -12.88 3.99
CA GLU A 137 -14.60 -14.01 4.74
C GLU A 137 -13.40 -14.65 4.03
N GLN A 138 -13.39 -14.72 2.70
CA GLN A 138 -12.22 -15.16 1.91
C GLN A 138 -11.01 -14.24 2.14
N PHE A 139 -11.21 -12.93 2.18
CA PHE A 139 -10.17 -11.97 2.51
C PHE A 139 -9.58 -12.20 3.92
N TYR A 140 -10.44 -12.39 4.92
CA TYR A 140 -9.99 -12.70 6.29
C TYR A 140 -9.25 -14.04 6.36
N GLU A 141 -9.70 -15.03 5.62
CA GLU A 141 -9.05 -16.34 5.56
C GLU A 141 -7.67 -16.27 4.88
N CYS A 142 -7.49 -15.42 3.86
CA CYS A 142 -6.16 -15.14 3.31
C CYS A 142 -5.22 -14.64 4.39
N TRP A 143 -5.66 -13.69 5.21
CA TRP A 143 -4.82 -13.17 6.30
C TRP A 143 -4.57 -14.18 7.41
N ARG A 144 -5.54 -15.01 7.79
CA ARG A 144 -5.29 -16.12 8.75
C ARG A 144 -4.16 -17.04 8.26
N LYS A 145 -4.18 -17.37 6.96
CA LYS A 145 -3.16 -18.26 6.37
C LYS A 145 -1.81 -17.56 6.23
N ILE A 146 -1.79 -16.31 5.75
CA ILE A 146 -0.55 -15.54 5.61
C ILE A 146 0.07 -15.31 6.98
N SER A 147 -0.69 -14.79 7.95
CA SER A 147 -0.22 -14.54 9.32
C SER A 147 0.24 -15.84 9.99
N GLY A 148 -0.52 -16.93 9.90
CA GLY A 148 -0.11 -18.24 10.41
C GLY A 148 1.21 -18.74 9.82
N GLU A 149 1.46 -18.51 8.54
CA GLU A 149 2.70 -18.91 7.85
C GLU A 149 3.89 -18.01 8.23
N LEU A 150 3.63 -16.70 8.39
CA LEU A 150 4.68 -15.70 8.59
C LEU A 150 4.94 -15.37 10.07
N SER A 151 4.13 -15.85 11.01
CA SER A 151 4.27 -15.59 12.46
C SER A 151 5.63 -16.00 13.05
N LYS A 152 6.34 -16.91 12.39
CA LYS A 152 7.71 -17.34 12.77
C LYS A 152 8.78 -16.26 12.54
N TYR A 153 8.51 -15.26 11.71
CA TYR A 153 9.47 -14.16 11.48
C TYR A 153 9.33 -13.09 12.57
N SER A 154 10.46 -12.47 12.91
CA SER A 154 10.50 -11.42 13.93
C SER A 154 9.54 -10.27 13.59
N ILE A 155 8.79 -9.79 14.59
CA ILE A 155 7.90 -8.65 14.50
C ILE A 155 8.65 -7.33 14.18
N ASP A 156 9.96 -7.29 14.43
CA ASP A 156 10.82 -6.14 14.12
C ASP A 156 11.32 -6.16 12.67
N LYS A 157 11.11 -7.26 11.96
CA LYS A 157 11.60 -7.46 10.59
C LYS A 157 10.50 -7.52 9.55
N VAL A 158 9.32 -8.05 9.90
CA VAL A 158 8.21 -8.24 8.97
C VAL A 158 6.98 -7.52 9.50
N ALA A 159 6.34 -6.72 8.66
CA ALA A 159 5.05 -6.08 8.87
C ALA A 159 4.07 -6.47 7.76
N TYR A 160 2.78 -6.26 8.00
CA TYR A 160 1.72 -6.58 7.05
C TYR A 160 0.98 -5.31 6.61
N GLU A 161 0.73 -5.18 5.32
CA GLU A 161 -0.20 -4.18 4.80
C GLU A 161 -1.51 -4.89 4.41
N THR A 162 -2.61 -4.47 5.03
CA THR A 162 -3.87 -5.22 5.00
C THR A 162 -4.44 -5.41 3.61
N MET A 163 -4.33 -4.38 2.76
CA MET A 163 -4.84 -4.39 1.39
C MET A 163 -4.26 -3.21 0.62
N ASN A 164 -3.80 -3.47 -0.60
CA ASN A 164 -3.47 -2.43 -1.56
C ASN A 164 -4.72 -1.77 -2.14
N GLU A 165 -4.76 -0.45 -2.13
CA GLU A 165 -5.68 0.40 -2.89
C GLU A 165 -7.16 -0.02 -2.86
N PRO A 166 -7.79 -0.10 -1.68
CA PRO A 166 -9.21 -0.39 -1.60
C PRO A 166 -10.06 0.70 -2.26
N VAL A 167 -11.12 0.29 -2.97
CA VAL A 167 -12.01 1.20 -3.71
C VAL A 167 -13.47 0.86 -3.45
N ALA A 168 -13.92 1.10 -2.22
CA ALA A 168 -15.33 1.01 -1.84
C ALA A 168 -16.10 2.28 -2.25
N ASP A 169 -17.39 2.17 -2.46
CA ASP A 169 -18.25 3.32 -2.77
C ASP A 169 -18.40 4.27 -1.58
N ASP A 170 -18.46 3.70 -0.37
CA ASP A 170 -18.49 4.43 0.90
C ASP A 170 -17.25 4.06 1.74
N PRO A 171 -16.49 5.03 2.27
CA PRO A 171 -15.35 4.75 3.14
C PRO A 171 -15.70 3.93 4.38
N GLU A 172 -16.95 4.00 4.88
CA GLU A 172 -17.37 3.22 6.04
C GLU A 172 -17.41 1.72 5.77
N ILE A 173 -17.76 1.31 4.54
CA ILE A 173 -17.70 -0.10 4.13
C ILE A 173 -16.27 -0.62 4.28
N TRP A 174 -15.29 0.14 3.80
CA TRP A 174 -13.88 -0.23 3.96
C TRP A 174 -13.45 -0.23 5.43
N ASN A 175 -13.85 0.77 6.20
CA ASN A 175 -13.54 0.83 7.63
C ASN A 175 -13.98 -0.42 8.39
N VAL A 176 -15.20 -0.90 8.13
CA VAL A 176 -15.71 -2.14 8.76
C VAL A 176 -14.84 -3.34 8.36
N ILE A 177 -14.54 -3.49 7.08
CA ILE A 177 -13.78 -4.63 6.54
C ILE A 177 -12.35 -4.62 7.07
N VAL A 178 -11.65 -3.49 6.99
CA VAL A 178 -10.24 -3.42 7.38
C VAL A 178 -10.06 -3.58 8.89
N ASN A 179 -10.95 -3.03 9.72
CA ASN A 179 -10.88 -3.22 11.17
C ASN A 179 -11.14 -4.68 11.56
N ARG A 180 -12.06 -5.38 10.87
CA ARG A 180 -12.24 -6.82 11.08
C ARG A 180 -11.01 -7.61 10.65
N CYS A 181 -10.36 -7.23 9.55
CA CYS A 181 -9.09 -7.84 9.10
C CYS A 181 -7.99 -7.67 10.16
N VAL A 182 -7.82 -6.46 10.70
CA VAL A 182 -6.88 -6.21 11.80
C VAL A 182 -7.18 -7.09 13.00
N ALA A 183 -8.45 -7.21 13.41
CA ALA A 183 -8.83 -8.07 14.52
C ALA A 183 -8.45 -9.54 14.27
N VAL A 184 -8.64 -10.04 13.06
CA VAL A 184 -8.25 -11.41 12.66
C VAL A 184 -6.73 -11.61 12.77
N ILE A 185 -5.92 -10.65 12.34
CA ILE A 185 -4.46 -10.73 12.48
C ILE A 185 -4.06 -10.66 13.96
N ARG A 186 -4.71 -9.81 14.76
CA ARG A 186 -4.45 -9.65 16.21
C ARG A 186 -4.75 -10.90 17.04
N GLU A 187 -5.71 -11.72 16.60
CA GLU A 187 -5.97 -13.05 17.22
C GLU A 187 -4.75 -13.97 17.15
N LEU A 188 -3.92 -13.86 16.12
CA LEU A 188 -2.71 -14.67 15.90
C LEU A 188 -1.43 -13.96 16.35
N GLU A 189 -1.33 -12.68 16.06
CA GLU A 189 -0.11 -11.87 16.25
C GLU A 189 -0.45 -10.52 16.90
N PRO A 190 -0.59 -10.48 18.23
CA PRO A 190 -1.03 -9.27 18.96
C PRO A 190 -0.12 -8.04 18.76
N GLU A 191 1.18 -8.25 18.54
CA GLU A 191 2.18 -7.17 18.49
C GLU A 191 2.73 -6.91 17.07
N ARG A 192 2.29 -7.64 16.03
CA ARG A 192 2.73 -7.45 14.65
C ARG A 192 2.38 -6.04 14.15
N THR A 193 3.34 -5.33 13.53
CA THR A 193 3.03 -4.08 12.85
C THR A 193 2.10 -4.31 11.67
N ILE A 194 1.00 -3.55 11.62
CA ILE A 194 0.01 -3.58 10.55
C ILE A 194 -0.09 -2.19 9.93
N LEU A 195 0.04 -2.14 8.61
CA LEU A 195 -0.19 -0.93 7.82
C LEU A 195 -1.64 -0.92 7.34
N MET A 196 -2.33 0.18 7.61
CA MET A 196 -3.73 0.39 7.21
C MET A 196 -3.81 1.56 6.24
N GLY A 197 -4.25 1.28 5.03
CA GLY A 197 -4.53 2.29 4.01
C GLY A 197 -5.99 2.74 4.02
N SER A 198 -6.21 4.01 3.62
CA SER A 198 -7.55 4.56 3.44
C SER A 198 -8.20 4.07 2.14
N ASN A 199 -9.50 4.34 1.98
CA ASN A 199 -10.25 4.06 0.75
C ASN A 199 -9.72 4.89 -0.47
N ARG A 200 -10.28 4.65 -1.66
CA ARG A 200 -10.00 5.41 -2.90
C ARG A 200 -8.51 5.45 -3.26
N TRP A 201 -7.93 4.24 -3.50
CA TRP A 201 -6.52 4.04 -3.88
C TRP A 201 -5.54 4.55 -2.82
N GLN A 202 -5.88 4.40 -1.54
CA GLN A 202 -5.06 4.92 -0.42
C GLN A 202 -4.71 6.41 -0.58
N SER A 203 -5.65 7.17 -1.17
CA SER A 203 -5.45 8.59 -1.46
C SER A 203 -5.23 9.40 -0.18
N TYR A 204 -4.29 10.35 -0.23
CA TYR A 204 -4.07 11.32 0.83
C TYR A 204 -5.35 12.10 1.22
N THR A 205 -6.29 12.26 0.28
CA THR A 205 -7.57 12.97 0.52
C THR A 205 -8.55 12.21 1.39
N THR A 206 -8.42 10.88 1.49
CA THR A 206 -9.35 10.00 2.20
C THR A 206 -8.80 9.45 3.51
N VAL A 207 -7.55 9.75 3.86
CA VAL A 207 -6.95 9.33 5.14
C VAL A 207 -7.75 9.86 6.35
N LYS A 208 -8.33 11.04 6.24
CA LYS A 208 -9.21 11.65 7.27
C LYS A 208 -10.45 10.81 7.58
N ASP A 209 -10.89 9.97 6.63
CA ASP A 209 -12.08 9.12 6.75
C ASP A 209 -11.73 7.71 7.26
N LEU A 210 -10.42 7.39 7.37
CA LEU A 210 -9.95 6.12 7.92
C LEU A 210 -10.19 6.05 9.42
N ARG A 211 -10.77 4.94 9.88
CA ARG A 211 -10.87 4.61 11.30
C ARG A 211 -9.90 3.49 11.62
N VAL A 212 -9.06 3.72 12.60
CA VAL A 212 -8.09 2.73 13.09
C VAL A 212 -8.49 2.25 14.48
N PRO A 213 -8.09 1.04 14.89
CA PRO A 213 -8.32 0.54 16.25
C PRO A 213 -7.75 1.50 17.29
N GLU A 214 -8.53 1.78 18.33
CA GLU A 214 -8.07 2.62 19.44
C GLU A 214 -6.98 1.89 20.25
N ASN A 215 -5.99 2.66 20.70
CA ASN A 215 -4.92 2.17 21.59
C ASN A 215 -4.06 1.01 21.00
N ASP A 216 -3.98 0.87 19.68
CA ASP A 216 -3.05 -0.06 19.04
C ASP A 216 -1.79 0.69 18.52
N PRO A 217 -0.67 0.65 19.25
CA PRO A 217 0.55 1.40 18.90
C PRO A 217 1.31 0.78 17.74
N ASN A 218 0.91 -0.40 17.24
CA ASN A 218 1.53 -1.15 16.15
C ASN A 218 0.76 -1.00 14.84
N ILE A 219 -0.10 0.01 14.73
CA ILE A 219 -0.70 0.45 13.48
C ILE A 219 0.18 1.55 12.86
N ILE A 220 0.35 1.49 11.54
CA ILE A 220 0.94 2.56 10.73
C ILE A 220 -0.10 2.96 9.68
N ILE A 221 -0.35 4.26 9.52
CA ILE A 221 -1.25 4.77 8.49
C ILE A 221 -0.50 4.79 7.16
N SER A 222 -1.02 4.06 6.16
CA SER A 222 -0.46 3.99 4.81
C SER A 222 -1.25 4.86 3.84
N PHE A 223 -0.54 5.54 2.93
CA PHE A 223 -1.12 6.26 1.80
C PHE A 223 -0.25 6.12 0.57
N HIS A 224 -0.84 6.37 -0.62
CA HIS A 224 -0.15 6.44 -1.89
C HIS A 224 -0.12 7.86 -2.41
N TYR A 225 0.93 8.22 -3.16
CA TYR A 225 1.07 9.57 -3.67
C TYR A 225 1.63 9.63 -5.10
N TYR A 226 0.77 10.03 -6.01
CA TYR A 226 1.11 10.13 -7.43
C TYR A 226 0.73 11.48 -8.05
N GLU A 227 0.68 12.56 -7.22
CA GLU A 227 0.43 13.89 -7.76
C GLU A 227 1.72 14.64 -8.09
N PRO A 228 1.74 15.40 -9.19
CA PRO A 228 0.67 15.60 -10.18
C PRO A 228 0.58 14.42 -11.17
N PHE A 229 -0.62 13.87 -11.35
CA PHE A 229 -0.84 12.65 -12.14
C PHE A 229 -0.36 12.76 -13.59
N LEU A 230 -0.44 13.96 -14.22
CA LEU A 230 0.08 14.17 -15.58
C LEU A 230 1.59 13.92 -15.68
N LEU A 231 2.37 14.16 -14.62
CA LEU A 231 3.81 13.89 -14.59
C LEU A 231 4.07 12.45 -14.21
N THR A 232 3.47 11.98 -13.08
CA THR A 232 3.77 10.67 -12.51
C THR A 232 3.34 9.53 -13.44
N HIS A 233 2.26 9.72 -14.19
CA HIS A 233 1.74 8.76 -15.17
C HIS A 233 1.84 9.26 -16.62
N TYR A 234 2.87 10.04 -16.91
CA TYR A 234 3.08 10.60 -18.25
C TYR A 234 3.08 9.52 -19.34
N LYS A 235 2.10 9.58 -20.26
CA LYS A 235 1.90 8.58 -21.32
C LYS A 235 1.70 7.14 -20.86
N ALA A 236 1.24 6.92 -19.63
CA ALA A 236 0.95 5.59 -19.14
C ALA A 236 -0.18 4.95 -19.93
N SER A 237 0.09 3.83 -20.59
CA SER A 237 -0.81 3.19 -21.57
C SER A 237 -2.15 2.73 -20.97
N TRP A 238 -2.18 2.48 -19.67
CA TRP A 238 -3.36 2.02 -18.92
C TRP A 238 -4.19 3.15 -18.31
N SER A 239 -3.76 4.42 -18.46
CA SER A 239 -4.40 5.57 -17.84
C SER A 239 -4.95 6.56 -18.88
N HIS A 240 -5.69 7.54 -18.38
CA HIS A 240 -6.19 8.63 -19.23
C HIS A 240 -5.08 9.52 -19.81
N THR A 241 -3.84 9.41 -19.31
CA THR A 241 -2.68 10.17 -19.82
C THR A 241 -1.99 9.52 -21.01
N ARG A 242 -2.46 8.34 -21.48
CA ARG A 242 -1.85 7.61 -22.60
C ARG A 242 -1.68 8.44 -23.87
N ASP A 243 -2.63 9.34 -24.13
CA ASP A 243 -2.66 10.17 -25.33
C ASP A 243 -2.02 11.56 -25.12
N LEU A 244 -1.38 11.78 -23.96
CA LEU A 244 -0.71 13.04 -23.66
C LEU A 244 0.53 13.21 -24.55
N ASN A 245 0.49 14.14 -25.49
CA ASN A 245 1.49 14.32 -26.53
C ASN A 245 2.33 15.60 -26.40
N VAL A 246 2.15 16.35 -25.30
CA VAL A 246 2.90 17.57 -24.99
C VAL A 246 3.81 17.35 -23.78
N PRO A 247 4.91 18.10 -23.62
CA PRO A 247 5.76 18.04 -22.43
C PRO A 247 4.99 18.40 -21.16
N VAL A 248 5.36 17.75 -20.05
CA VAL A 248 4.90 18.11 -18.70
C VAL A 248 6.09 18.58 -17.90
N HIS A 249 5.90 19.64 -17.12
CA HIS A 249 6.94 20.33 -16.37
C HIS A 249 6.71 20.22 -14.85
N TYR A 250 7.80 20.22 -14.11
CA TYR A 250 7.81 20.30 -12.66
C TYR A 250 9.15 20.91 -12.16
N PRO A 251 9.16 21.84 -11.18
CA PRO A 251 7.99 22.51 -10.60
C PRO A 251 7.41 23.59 -11.54
N GLY A 252 6.19 24.03 -11.26
CA GLY A 252 5.51 25.11 -11.98
C GLY A 252 4.20 24.66 -12.62
N GLN A 253 3.76 25.40 -13.64
CA GLN A 253 2.61 25.02 -14.45
C GLN A 253 2.93 23.75 -15.23
N LEU A 254 2.05 22.73 -15.15
CA LEU A 254 2.34 21.40 -15.66
C LEU A 254 2.49 21.36 -17.19
N ILE A 255 1.70 22.15 -17.94
CA ILE A 255 1.82 22.26 -19.40
C ILE A 255 2.01 23.74 -19.74
N ALA A 256 3.04 24.05 -20.52
CA ALA A 256 3.32 25.42 -20.95
C ALA A 256 2.16 26.01 -21.77
N ASP A 257 1.93 27.33 -21.68
CA ASP A 257 0.84 27.99 -22.40
C ASP A 257 0.94 27.78 -23.93
N ALA A 258 2.15 27.69 -24.47
CA ALA A 258 2.40 27.41 -25.89
C ALA A 258 1.88 26.02 -26.31
N ASP A 259 1.82 25.06 -25.41
CA ASP A 259 1.43 23.66 -25.68
C ASP A 259 -0.05 23.38 -25.35
N MET A 260 -0.75 24.33 -24.69
CA MET A 260 -2.14 24.15 -24.26
C MET A 260 -3.11 23.76 -25.37
N ALA A 261 -2.94 24.37 -26.57
CA ALA A 261 -3.81 24.07 -27.71
C ALA A 261 -3.66 22.61 -28.17
N SER A 262 -2.47 22.01 -27.98
CA SER A 262 -2.15 20.63 -28.36
C SER A 262 -2.41 19.63 -27.24
N ALA A 263 -2.67 20.11 -26.02
CA ALA A 263 -2.89 19.25 -24.84
C ALA A 263 -4.26 18.55 -24.83
N GLY A 264 -5.20 18.94 -25.71
CA GLY A 264 -6.50 18.30 -25.81
C GLY A 264 -7.26 18.28 -24.49
N ASN A 265 -7.76 17.12 -24.10
CA ASN A 265 -8.51 16.92 -22.85
C ASN A 265 -7.67 17.19 -21.58
N HIS A 266 -6.34 17.26 -21.69
CA HIS A 266 -5.42 17.50 -20.57
C HIS A 266 -5.18 18.98 -20.29
N ALA A 267 -5.60 19.88 -21.17
CA ALA A 267 -5.37 21.34 -21.06
C ALA A 267 -5.85 21.92 -19.71
N ARG A 268 -7.00 21.48 -19.21
CA ARG A 268 -7.52 21.92 -17.90
C ARG A 268 -6.59 21.54 -16.75
N ALA A 269 -6.19 20.26 -16.67
CA ALA A 269 -5.29 19.76 -15.64
C ALA A 269 -3.87 20.33 -15.82
N GLY A 270 -3.45 20.59 -17.08
CA GLY A 270 -2.16 21.16 -17.42
C GLY A 270 -1.93 22.58 -16.91
N ARG A 271 -3.01 23.34 -16.63
CA ARG A 271 -2.92 24.69 -16.03
C ARG A 271 -2.59 24.66 -14.54
N ALA A 272 -2.69 23.50 -13.89
CA ALA A 272 -2.35 23.39 -12.48
C ALA A 272 -0.86 23.70 -12.25
N VAL A 273 -0.59 24.39 -11.16
CA VAL A 273 0.77 24.71 -10.72
C VAL A 273 1.12 23.77 -9.58
N PHE A 274 2.19 23.01 -9.75
CA PHE A 274 2.71 22.13 -8.72
C PHE A 274 4.14 22.51 -8.32
N ASN A 275 4.40 22.45 -7.03
CA ASN A 275 5.70 22.64 -6.41
C ASN A 275 5.72 21.93 -5.05
N ILE A 276 6.82 22.02 -4.33
CA ILE A 276 6.99 21.38 -3.03
C ILE A 276 5.94 21.84 -2.00
N ASP A 277 5.53 23.11 -2.01
CA ASP A 277 4.54 23.66 -1.05
C ASP A 277 3.15 23.06 -1.28
N VAL A 278 2.77 22.87 -2.55
CA VAL A 278 1.52 22.18 -2.90
C VAL A 278 1.54 20.75 -2.40
N ILE A 279 2.63 20.01 -2.64
CA ILE A 279 2.77 18.63 -2.17
C ILE A 279 2.74 18.58 -0.64
N GLU A 280 3.41 19.50 0.04
CA GLU A 280 3.42 19.59 1.51
C GLU A 280 2.01 19.85 2.06
N SER A 281 1.20 20.68 1.39
CA SER A 281 -0.20 20.90 1.77
C SER A 281 -1.07 19.64 1.68
N HIS A 282 -0.75 18.74 0.73
CA HIS A 282 -1.38 17.42 0.65
C HIS A 282 -0.93 16.51 1.79
N PHE A 283 0.38 16.49 2.08
CA PHE A 283 0.93 15.70 3.20
C PHE A 283 0.37 16.12 4.54
N LYS A 284 0.11 17.43 4.71
CA LYS A 284 -0.51 17.93 5.94
C LYS A 284 -1.84 17.25 6.24
N GLN A 285 -2.65 16.91 5.25
CA GLN A 285 -3.92 16.19 5.46
C GLN A 285 -3.69 14.81 6.08
N VAL A 286 -2.64 14.10 5.63
CA VAL A 286 -2.27 12.79 6.17
C VAL A 286 -1.69 12.93 7.58
N ILE A 287 -0.83 13.93 7.78
CA ILE A 287 -0.20 14.22 9.08
C ILE A 287 -1.27 14.54 10.13
N ASP A 288 -2.21 15.43 9.81
CA ASP A 288 -3.29 15.81 10.72
C ASP A 288 -4.17 14.59 11.09
N ALA A 289 -4.45 13.71 10.12
CA ALA A 289 -5.20 12.48 10.38
C ALA A 289 -4.43 11.50 11.27
N ALA A 290 -3.14 11.32 11.05
CA ALA A 290 -2.30 10.42 11.83
C ALA A 290 -2.05 10.94 13.26
N GLN A 291 -1.91 12.25 13.42
CA GLN A 291 -1.76 12.91 14.74
C GLN A 291 -2.96 12.65 15.66
N LYS A 292 -4.16 12.57 15.10
CA LYS A 292 -5.38 12.23 15.85
C LYS A 292 -5.26 10.92 16.63
N TYR A 293 -4.52 9.95 16.07
CA TYR A 293 -4.31 8.62 16.64
C TYR A 293 -2.91 8.44 17.25
N ASN A 294 -2.04 9.44 17.16
CA ASN A 294 -0.63 9.36 17.57
C ASN A 294 0.12 8.19 16.87
N LEU A 295 -0.11 8.02 15.57
CA LEU A 295 0.44 6.93 14.76
C LEU A 295 1.49 7.45 13.76
N LYS A 296 2.38 6.53 13.35
CA LYS A 296 3.34 6.75 12.27
C LYS A 296 2.63 6.74 10.91
N ILE A 297 3.28 7.34 9.93
CA ILE A 297 2.82 7.45 8.55
C ILE A 297 3.80 6.72 7.64
N TYR A 298 3.27 6.08 6.61
CA TYR A 298 4.01 5.42 5.57
C TYR A 298 3.42 5.74 4.18
N CYS A 299 4.26 6.15 3.24
CA CYS A 299 3.88 6.26 1.83
C CYS A 299 4.25 4.95 1.13
N GLY A 300 3.26 4.05 0.98
CA GLY A 300 3.46 2.70 0.44
C GLY A 300 3.86 2.69 -1.03
N GLU A 301 3.37 3.69 -1.78
CA GLU A 301 3.72 3.88 -3.18
C GLU A 301 3.84 5.36 -3.52
N TYR A 302 4.90 5.70 -4.24
CA TYR A 302 5.09 6.97 -4.93
C TYR A 302 6.09 6.76 -6.06
N GLY A 303 5.92 7.50 -7.14
CA GLY A 303 6.83 7.32 -8.28
C GLY A 303 6.46 8.13 -9.50
N VAL A 304 7.39 8.19 -10.43
CA VAL A 304 7.21 8.82 -11.75
C VAL A 304 7.65 7.84 -12.83
N ILE A 305 6.74 7.58 -13.77
CA ILE A 305 6.96 6.65 -14.88
C ILE A 305 8.21 7.04 -15.69
N ASN A 306 8.93 6.03 -16.18
CA ASN A 306 10.19 6.22 -16.90
C ASN A 306 10.05 7.00 -18.23
N ALA A 307 8.84 7.11 -18.76
CA ALA A 307 8.54 7.92 -19.95
C ALA A 307 8.49 9.42 -19.68
N ALA A 308 8.36 9.86 -18.42
CA ALA A 308 8.28 11.27 -18.06
C ALA A 308 9.58 12.03 -18.37
N PRO A 309 9.53 13.36 -18.60
CA PRO A 309 10.71 14.17 -18.81
C PRO A 309 11.71 14.01 -17.65
N HIS A 310 12.94 13.64 -17.97
CA HIS A 310 13.92 13.18 -16.97
C HIS A 310 14.21 14.23 -15.89
N ALA A 311 14.50 15.48 -16.31
CA ALA A 311 14.85 16.54 -15.36
C ALA A 311 13.70 16.89 -14.40
N ASP A 312 12.45 16.82 -14.88
CA ASP A 312 11.24 17.09 -14.08
C ASP A 312 10.99 15.96 -13.09
N LYS A 313 11.19 14.70 -13.53
CA LYS A 313 11.16 13.51 -12.67
C LYS A 313 12.16 13.62 -11.52
N ILE A 314 13.41 14.00 -11.80
CA ILE A 314 14.45 14.12 -10.77
C ILE A 314 14.12 15.23 -9.76
N ARG A 315 13.63 16.40 -10.22
CA ARG A 315 13.19 17.48 -9.32
C ARG A 315 12.06 17.03 -8.40
N TRP A 316 11.07 16.32 -8.96
CA TRP A 316 9.97 15.78 -8.18
C TRP A 316 10.44 14.79 -7.10
N TYR A 317 11.33 13.85 -7.42
CA TYR A 317 11.87 12.92 -6.40
C TYR A 317 12.66 13.65 -5.31
N LYS A 318 13.43 14.69 -5.64
CA LYS A 318 14.15 15.50 -4.64
C LYS A 318 13.18 16.20 -3.68
N ASP A 319 12.12 16.80 -4.20
CA ASP A 319 11.10 17.46 -3.37
C ASP A 319 10.35 16.44 -2.49
N MET A 320 9.97 15.30 -3.06
CA MET A 320 9.36 14.21 -2.29
C MET A 320 10.25 13.73 -1.15
N THR A 321 11.53 13.48 -1.44
CA THR A 321 12.49 13.04 -0.43
C THR A 321 12.68 14.09 0.66
N THR A 322 12.76 15.36 0.30
CA THR A 322 12.82 16.47 1.26
C THR A 322 11.61 16.48 2.20
N LEU A 323 10.41 16.29 1.68
CA LEU A 323 9.18 16.27 2.49
C LEU A 323 9.09 15.04 3.38
N PHE A 324 9.42 13.87 2.87
CA PHE A 324 9.44 12.64 3.67
C PHE A 324 10.40 12.75 4.86
N GLU A 325 11.61 13.31 4.63
CA GLU A 325 12.59 13.52 5.69
C GLU A 325 12.16 14.58 6.68
N ARG A 326 11.63 15.71 6.21
CA ARG A 326 11.10 16.80 7.04
C ARG A 326 10.04 16.32 8.01
N HIS A 327 9.17 15.44 7.56
CA HIS A 327 8.00 14.98 8.34
C HIS A 327 8.18 13.58 8.96
N GLY A 328 9.36 12.94 8.79
CA GLY A 328 9.62 11.61 9.35
C GLY A 328 8.72 10.51 8.78
N ILE A 329 8.34 10.60 7.50
CA ILE A 329 7.46 9.66 6.82
C ILE A 329 8.30 8.54 6.20
N GLY A 330 8.01 7.28 6.58
CA GLY A 330 8.54 6.10 5.89
C GLY A 330 7.94 5.97 4.48
N ARG A 331 8.70 5.44 3.51
CA ARG A 331 8.25 5.37 2.11
C ARG A 331 8.84 4.20 1.34
N ALA A 332 8.11 3.70 0.34
CA ALA A 332 8.66 2.80 -0.68
C ALA A 332 8.35 3.35 -2.07
N ASN A 333 9.39 3.60 -2.87
CA ASN A 333 9.16 4.02 -4.24
C ASN A 333 8.60 2.87 -5.10
N TRP A 334 7.66 3.17 -5.94
CA TRP A 334 7.19 2.30 -7.00
C TRP A 334 8.03 2.60 -8.25
N ASP A 335 8.94 1.71 -8.75
CA ASP A 335 9.18 0.37 -8.26
C ASP A 335 10.64 -0.09 -8.50
N TYR A 336 10.94 -1.38 -8.38
CA TYR A 336 12.30 -1.90 -8.60
C TYR A 336 12.63 -2.09 -10.09
N LYS A 337 11.84 -2.90 -10.83
CA LYS A 337 12.11 -3.30 -12.23
C LYS A 337 11.02 -2.94 -13.24
N GLY A 338 9.91 -2.33 -12.84
CA GLY A 338 8.78 -2.04 -13.71
C GLY A 338 8.89 -0.73 -14.48
N GLY A 339 7.74 -0.22 -14.90
CA GLY A 339 7.65 1.01 -15.69
C GLY A 339 8.07 2.29 -14.97
N PHE A 340 8.17 2.26 -13.65
CA PHE A 340 8.67 3.30 -12.76
C PHE A 340 10.04 2.91 -12.15
N GLY A 341 10.61 1.81 -12.60
CA GLY A 341 11.71 1.10 -11.97
C GLY A 341 12.95 1.95 -11.76
N ILE A 342 13.64 1.69 -10.63
CA ILE A 342 14.99 2.22 -10.40
C ILE A 342 16.03 1.56 -11.30
N LEU A 343 15.67 0.42 -11.91
CA LEU A 343 16.41 -0.21 -13.00
C LEU A 343 15.66 0.01 -14.32
N ARG A 344 16.39 0.27 -15.41
CA ARG A 344 15.89 0.24 -16.77
C ARG A 344 16.49 -0.96 -17.49
N GLY A 345 15.73 -2.04 -17.57
CA GLY A 345 16.31 -3.36 -17.87
C GLY A 345 17.24 -3.77 -16.72
N THR A 346 18.54 -3.93 -17.01
CA THR A 346 19.57 -4.20 -15.98
C THR A 346 20.33 -2.94 -15.53
N GLU A 347 20.10 -1.79 -16.18
CA GLU A 347 20.88 -0.57 -15.96
C GLU A 347 20.30 0.28 -14.84
N PRO A 348 21.09 0.63 -13.80
CA PRO A 348 20.67 1.52 -12.73
C PRO A 348 20.39 2.94 -13.22
N GLN A 349 19.28 3.51 -12.78
CA GLN A 349 18.98 4.93 -12.96
C GLN A 349 19.62 5.76 -11.82
N THR A 350 20.95 5.86 -11.83
CA THR A 350 21.76 6.38 -10.70
C THR A 350 21.29 7.75 -10.19
N GLU A 351 21.00 8.71 -11.07
CA GLU A 351 20.53 10.03 -10.65
C GLU A 351 19.17 9.97 -9.95
N MET A 352 18.27 9.12 -10.45
CA MET A 352 16.97 8.88 -9.81
C MET A 352 17.13 8.20 -8.45
N ILE A 353 17.98 7.17 -8.36
CA ILE A 353 18.28 6.47 -7.10
C ILE A 353 18.82 7.47 -6.06
N ASN A 354 19.77 8.34 -6.46
CA ASN A 354 20.32 9.35 -5.57
C ASN A 354 19.24 10.35 -5.11
N ALA A 355 18.36 10.79 -5.99
CA ALA A 355 17.24 11.68 -5.64
C ALA A 355 16.27 11.02 -4.65
N ILE A 356 15.95 9.72 -4.83
CA ILE A 356 15.09 8.94 -3.93
C ILE A 356 15.73 8.77 -2.54
N LEU A 357 17.04 8.54 -2.49
CA LEU A 357 17.76 8.25 -1.25
C LEU A 357 18.34 9.51 -0.56
N GLY A 358 18.18 10.70 -1.17
CA GLY A 358 18.70 11.95 -0.61
C GLY A 358 20.25 12.06 -0.64
N LYS A 359 20.87 11.55 -1.72
CA LYS A 359 22.34 11.51 -1.92
C LYS A 359 22.80 12.53 -2.94
#